data_1e37ed9087ee3182cb2af60aed51a30b
#
_entry.id   1e37ed9087ee3182cb2af60aed51a30b
#
_cell.length_a   1.000
_cell.length_b   1.000
_cell.length_c   1.000
_cell.angle_alpha   90.00
_cell.angle_beta   90.00
_cell.angle_gamma   90.00
#
_symmetry.space_group_name_H-M   'P 1'
#
loop_
_entity.id
_entity.type
_entity.pdbx_description
1 polymer ?
#
loop_
_entity_poly.entity_id
_entity_poly.type
_entity_poly.pdbx_seq_one_letter_code
_entity_poly.pdbx_strand_id
1 'polypeptide(L)'
;FSDGKLAQERAMNTGLSTVFYIPMGKRELQLSGEYYYTKFLDGVIADMDRSMHSIVLYNMHDVEGAQYFSHNWQVEASMEVLRGWTMTAAFRYTDVKQTTFNTVANEFQLRDKPLQNKFKGIITTSYQTPLKTWQFDLTAQFNGPGRMPDGFERPSDSKQYFTDASGQVYHKWYPQLLGQVTKYFRTWSIYLGAENMTNFTQDNPIVGERQGGFVNPESASYDASMIWAPIHGWKLYLG
;
A
#
# COMPACT_ATOMS: atom_id res chain seq x y z
N PHE A 1 17.78 -12.41 -18.69
CA PHE A 1 17.29 -11.86 -19.96
C PHE A 1 17.75 -12.77 -21.09
N SER A 2 16.87 -13.18 -22.01
CA SER A 2 17.22 -14.07 -23.11
C SER A 2 18.19 -13.39 -24.10
N ASP A 3 18.06 -12.08 -24.30
CA ASP A 3 18.88 -11.26 -25.21
C ASP A 3 19.46 -10.00 -24.56
N GLY A 4 19.33 -9.86 -23.24
CA GLY A 4 19.81 -8.74 -22.44
C GLY A 4 19.03 -7.44 -22.60
N LYS A 5 17.88 -7.45 -23.29
CA LYS A 5 17.04 -6.27 -23.49
C LYS A 5 15.73 -6.40 -22.74
N LEU A 6 15.29 -5.29 -22.12
CA LEU A 6 13.98 -5.19 -21.51
C LEU A 6 12.91 -4.91 -22.56
N ALA A 7 11.77 -5.60 -22.48
CA ALA A 7 10.62 -5.36 -23.33
C ALA A 7 9.98 -3.99 -23.03
N GLN A 8 9.42 -3.39 -24.07
CA GLN A 8 8.55 -2.23 -23.88
C GLN A 8 7.23 -2.68 -23.27
N GLU A 9 6.83 -2.07 -22.18
CA GLU A 9 5.53 -2.33 -21.57
C GLU A 9 4.38 -1.90 -22.48
N ARG A 10 3.43 -2.81 -22.67
CA ARG A 10 2.17 -2.57 -23.36
C ARG A 10 1.03 -3.08 -22.49
N ALA A 11 0.09 -2.21 -22.16
CA ALA A 11 -1.05 -2.56 -21.33
C ALA A 11 -2.36 -2.05 -21.95
N MET A 12 -3.43 -2.77 -21.69
CA MET A 12 -4.81 -2.37 -21.93
C MET A 12 -5.43 -2.04 -20.58
N ASN A 13 -6.04 -0.86 -20.48
CA ASN A 13 -6.78 -0.45 -19.29
C ASN A 13 -8.23 -0.17 -19.68
N THR A 14 -9.17 -0.77 -18.96
CA THR A 14 -10.61 -0.59 -19.15
C THR A 14 -11.26 -0.39 -17.79
N GLY A 15 -12.15 0.58 -17.68
CA GLY A 15 -12.79 0.86 -16.41
C GLY A 15 -14.14 1.54 -16.54
N LEU A 16 -14.81 1.61 -15.42
CA LEU A 16 -16.08 2.31 -15.22
C LEU A 16 -15.95 3.17 -13.98
N SER A 17 -16.39 4.42 -14.08
CA SER A 17 -16.51 5.36 -12.96
C SER A 17 -17.91 5.92 -12.90
N THR A 18 -18.45 6.07 -11.70
CA THR A 18 -19.77 6.67 -11.47
C THR A 18 -19.74 7.54 -10.23
N VAL A 19 -20.52 8.61 -10.27
CA VAL A 19 -20.68 9.54 -9.14
C VAL A 19 -22.16 9.82 -8.95
N PHE A 20 -22.62 9.69 -7.72
CA PHE A 20 -23.97 10.02 -7.29
C PHE A 20 -23.93 11.17 -6.30
N TYR A 21 -24.83 12.13 -6.45
CA TYR A 21 -25.09 13.21 -5.53
C TYR A 21 -26.44 12.99 -4.86
N ILE A 22 -26.43 12.63 -3.60
CA ILE A 22 -27.62 12.25 -2.85
C ILE A 22 -28.00 13.38 -1.88
N PRO A 23 -29.11 14.09 -2.10
CA PRO A 23 -29.51 15.15 -1.19
C PRO A 23 -29.91 14.58 0.17
N MET A 24 -29.30 15.11 1.24
CA MET A 24 -29.56 14.74 2.62
C MET A 24 -30.00 15.97 3.43
N GLY A 25 -31.24 16.41 3.20
CA GLY A 25 -31.78 17.63 3.77
C GLY A 25 -31.13 18.88 3.18
N LYS A 26 -30.34 19.62 3.98
CA LYS A 26 -29.64 20.83 3.53
C LYS A 26 -28.21 20.53 3.03
N ARG A 27 -27.83 19.27 2.94
CA ARG A 27 -26.51 18.80 2.57
C ARG A 27 -26.59 17.82 1.44
N GLU A 28 -25.45 17.45 0.92
CA GLU A 28 -25.32 16.50 -0.17
C GLU A 28 -24.25 15.47 0.19
N LEU A 29 -24.58 14.21 0.03
CA LEU A 29 -23.63 13.11 0.07
C LEU A 29 -23.17 12.84 -1.36
N GLN A 30 -21.88 13.01 -1.60
CA GLN A 30 -21.23 12.52 -2.81
C GLN A 30 -20.80 11.09 -2.59
N LEU A 31 -21.25 10.18 -3.44
CA LEU A 31 -20.84 8.77 -3.46
C LEU A 31 -20.26 8.46 -4.82
N SER A 32 -19.00 8.01 -4.87
CA SER A 32 -18.37 7.56 -6.11
C SER A 32 -18.00 6.08 -6.03
N GLY A 33 -18.07 5.44 -7.19
CA GLY A 33 -17.64 4.05 -7.37
C GLY A 33 -16.84 3.91 -8.65
N GLU A 34 -15.74 3.19 -8.58
CA GLU A 34 -14.84 2.98 -9.70
C GLU A 34 -14.40 1.52 -9.77
N TYR A 35 -14.27 1.04 -10.99
CA TYR A 35 -13.67 -0.25 -11.29
C TYR A 35 -12.73 -0.10 -12.48
N TYR A 36 -11.51 -0.63 -12.34
CA TYR A 36 -10.53 -0.67 -13.41
C TYR A 36 -9.93 -2.07 -13.52
N TYR A 37 -9.88 -2.56 -14.75
CA TYR A 37 -9.15 -3.74 -15.15
C TYR A 37 -7.97 -3.33 -16.01
N THR A 38 -6.77 -3.72 -15.61
CA THR A 38 -5.54 -3.53 -16.40
C THR A 38 -4.96 -4.88 -16.74
N LYS A 39 -4.72 -5.12 -18.02
CA LYS A 39 -4.02 -6.31 -18.53
C LYS A 39 -2.75 -5.88 -19.25
N PHE A 40 -1.62 -6.37 -18.81
CA PHE A 40 -0.37 -6.21 -19.52
C PHE A 40 -0.35 -7.21 -20.68
N LEU A 41 -0.12 -6.70 -21.88
CA LEU A 41 -0.04 -7.49 -23.11
C LEU A 41 1.40 -7.96 -23.34
N ASP A 42 2.35 -7.16 -22.87
CA ASP A 42 3.78 -7.46 -22.80
C ASP A 42 4.44 -6.52 -21.79
N GLY A 43 5.61 -6.90 -21.27
CA GLY A 43 6.34 -6.09 -20.30
C GLY A 43 7.37 -6.88 -19.52
N VAL A 44 7.94 -6.23 -18.54
CA VAL A 44 8.94 -6.81 -17.65
C VAL A 44 8.32 -7.18 -16.34
N ILE A 45 8.52 -8.40 -15.89
CA ILE A 45 8.15 -8.87 -14.56
C ILE A 45 9.36 -8.81 -13.64
N ALA A 46 9.21 -8.10 -12.52
CA ALA A 46 10.16 -8.11 -11.43
C ALA A 46 9.79 -9.25 -10.47
N ASP A 47 10.51 -10.36 -10.59
CA ASP A 47 10.28 -11.56 -9.80
C ASP A 47 11.13 -11.51 -8.53
N MET A 48 10.46 -11.34 -7.40
CA MET A 48 11.05 -11.34 -6.06
C MET A 48 11.00 -12.75 -5.41
N ASP A 49 10.33 -13.70 -6.07
CA ASP A 49 10.12 -15.04 -5.51
C ASP A 49 11.28 -15.99 -5.84
N ARG A 50 11.97 -15.73 -6.94
CA ARG A 50 13.01 -16.63 -7.47
C ARG A 50 14.32 -16.62 -6.66
N SER A 51 14.62 -15.53 -5.97
CA SER A 51 15.85 -15.39 -5.20
C SER A 51 15.62 -14.55 -3.94
N MET A 52 16.17 -14.99 -2.82
CA MET A 52 16.13 -14.26 -1.55
C MET A 52 16.97 -12.96 -1.57
N HIS A 53 17.96 -12.87 -2.44
CA HIS A 53 18.97 -11.79 -2.41
C HIS A 53 18.97 -10.91 -3.65
N SER A 54 18.09 -11.18 -4.62
CA SER A 54 18.04 -10.42 -5.85
C SER A 54 16.66 -10.44 -6.49
N ILE A 55 16.29 -9.32 -7.10
CA ILE A 55 15.11 -9.23 -7.96
C ILE A 55 15.52 -9.73 -9.34
N VAL A 56 14.87 -10.79 -9.82
CA VAL A 56 15.09 -11.31 -11.16
C VAL A 56 14.13 -10.64 -12.12
N LEU A 57 14.66 -10.02 -13.17
CA LEU A 57 13.87 -9.38 -14.20
C LEU A 57 13.79 -10.30 -15.43
N TYR A 58 12.59 -10.48 -15.99
CA TYR A 58 12.40 -11.18 -17.26
C TYR A 58 11.24 -10.57 -18.04
N ASN A 59 11.27 -10.75 -19.35
CA ASN A 59 10.18 -10.29 -20.22
C ASN A 59 9.02 -11.30 -20.19
N MET A 60 7.79 -10.82 -20.24
CA MET A 60 6.62 -11.71 -20.24
C MET A 60 6.65 -12.71 -21.39
N HIS A 61 7.10 -12.29 -22.59
CA HIS A 61 7.16 -13.15 -23.77
C HIS A 61 8.24 -14.26 -23.69
N ASP A 62 9.19 -14.16 -22.74
CA ASP A 62 10.20 -15.21 -22.50
C ASP A 62 9.65 -16.39 -21.70
N VAL A 63 8.45 -16.26 -21.13
CA VAL A 63 7.80 -17.29 -20.32
C VAL A 63 6.46 -17.66 -20.94
N GLU A 64 6.32 -18.92 -21.38
CA GLU A 64 5.10 -19.40 -22.01
C GLU A 64 3.89 -19.27 -21.09
N GLY A 65 2.83 -18.64 -21.57
CA GLY A 65 1.60 -18.43 -20.80
C GLY A 65 1.72 -17.38 -19.70
N ALA A 66 2.80 -16.58 -19.63
CA ALA A 66 2.94 -15.54 -18.63
C ALA A 66 1.78 -14.54 -18.68
N GLN A 67 1.28 -14.17 -17.50
CA GLN A 67 0.19 -13.23 -17.33
C GLN A 67 0.57 -12.19 -16.28
N TYR A 68 0.09 -10.95 -16.51
CA TYR A 68 0.14 -9.88 -15.53
C TYR A 68 -1.10 -9.01 -15.70
N PHE A 69 -1.92 -8.93 -14.64
CA PHE A 69 -3.14 -8.13 -14.66
C PHE A 69 -3.50 -7.63 -13.25
N SER A 70 -4.37 -6.63 -13.22
CA SER A 70 -4.95 -6.13 -11.97
C SER A 70 -6.43 -5.81 -12.11
N HIS A 71 -7.17 -6.06 -11.03
CA HIS A 71 -8.52 -5.56 -10.80
C HIS A 71 -8.47 -4.59 -9.63
N ASN A 72 -9.04 -3.40 -9.82
CA ASN A 72 -9.12 -2.37 -8.81
C ASN A 72 -10.56 -1.92 -8.65
N TRP A 73 -11.09 -2.01 -7.44
CA TRP A 73 -12.39 -1.48 -7.05
C TRP A 73 -12.18 -0.38 -6.01
N GLN A 74 -12.82 0.75 -6.20
CA GLN A 74 -12.78 1.84 -5.25
C GLN A 74 -14.18 2.39 -5.03
N VAL A 75 -14.51 2.66 -3.78
CA VAL A 75 -15.70 3.41 -3.39
C VAL A 75 -15.28 4.54 -2.47
N GLU A 76 -15.92 5.69 -2.62
CA GLU A 76 -15.68 6.86 -1.79
C GLU A 76 -17.01 7.54 -1.46
N ALA A 77 -17.15 7.97 -0.22
CA ALA A 77 -18.25 8.77 0.27
C ALA A 77 -17.72 10.04 0.92
N SER A 78 -18.22 11.20 0.53
CA SER A 78 -17.84 12.49 1.08
C SER A 78 -19.06 13.35 1.37
N MET A 79 -19.08 13.98 2.54
CA MET A 79 -20.18 14.83 2.97
C MET A 79 -19.72 15.90 3.97
N GLU A 80 -20.30 17.08 3.88
CA GLU A 80 -20.28 18.04 4.98
C GLU A 80 -21.31 17.60 6.05
N VAL A 81 -20.86 16.93 7.11
CA VAL A 81 -21.70 16.37 8.17
C VAL A 81 -22.37 17.45 9.00
N LEU A 82 -21.61 18.49 9.37
CA LEU A 82 -22.07 19.71 10.02
C LEU A 82 -21.39 20.90 9.34
N ARG A 83 -21.93 22.10 9.53
CA ARG A 83 -21.30 23.31 8.96
C ARG A 83 -19.85 23.43 9.39
N GLY A 84 -18.95 23.43 8.41
CA GLY A 84 -17.51 23.45 8.60
C GLY A 84 -16.91 22.10 9.00
N TRP A 85 -17.68 21.01 9.03
CA TRP A 85 -17.18 19.67 9.31
C TRP A 85 -17.42 18.72 8.13
N THR A 86 -16.36 18.39 7.41
CA THR A 86 -16.38 17.48 6.27
C THR A 86 -15.80 16.13 6.68
N MET A 87 -16.42 15.06 6.23
CA MET A 87 -15.90 13.68 6.35
C MET A 87 -15.85 13.05 4.97
N THR A 88 -14.75 12.35 4.73
CA THR A 88 -14.57 11.51 3.54
C THR A 88 -14.11 10.13 3.98
N ALA A 89 -14.75 9.10 3.47
CA ALA A 89 -14.35 7.71 3.66
C ALA A 89 -14.16 7.06 2.30
N ALA A 90 -13.01 6.43 2.08
CA ALA A 90 -12.75 5.69 0.86
C ALA A 90 -12.21 4.29 1.18
N PHE A 91 -12.58 3.35 0.35
CA PHE A 91 -12.10 1.98 0.41
C PHE A 91 -11.71 1.52 -0.99
N ARG A 92 -10.50 0.96 -1.12
CA ARG A 92 -10.00 0.37 -2.35
C ARG A 92 -9.62 -1.09 -2.10
N TYR A 93 -10.12 -1.98 -2.94
CA TYR A 93 -9.67 -3.35 -3.04
C TYR A 93 -8.86 -3.51 -4.32
N THR A 94 -7.72 -4.20 -4.24
CA THR A 94 -6.80 -4.39 -5.36
C THR A 94 -6.41 -5.87 -5.44
N ASP A 95 -6.70 -6.51 -6.56
CA ASP A 95 -6.23 -7.84 -6.89
C ASP A 95 -5.23 -7.75 -8.04
N VAL A 96 -3.95 -7.93 -7.74
CA VAL A 96 -2.86 -7.91 -8.73
C VAL A 96 -2.23 -9.27 -8.78
N LYS A 97 -2.22 -9.86 -9.98
CA LYS A 97 -1.57 -11.16 -10.22
C LYS A 97 -0.55 -11.04 -11.32
N GLN A 98 0.56 -11.69 -11.11
CA GLN A 98 1.62 -11.83 -12.08
C GLN A 98 2.19 -13.24 -12.04
N THR A 99 2.68 -13.71 -13.18
CA THR A 99 3.37 -15.00 -13.25
C THR A 99 4.76 -14.83 -12.66
N THR A 100 5.05 -15.55 -11.57
CA THR A 100 6.36 -15.58 -10.92
C THR A 100 6.83 -17.03 -10.75
N PHE A 101 8.13 -17.22 -10.54
CA PHE A 101 8.69 -18.54 -10.31
C PHE A 101 8.37 -19.01 -8.89
N ASN A 102 7.68 -20.14 -8.76
CA ASN A 102 7.44 -20.78 -7.49
C ASN A 102 8.63 -21.72 -7.16
N THR A 103 9.40 -21.34 -6.15
CA THR A 103 10.61 -22.11 -5.75
C THR A 103 10.29 -23.49 -5.17
N VAL A 104 9.10 -23.65 -4.57
CA VAL A 104 8.66 -24.94 -4.00
C VAL A 104 8.18 -25.89 -5.10
N ALA A 105 7.35 -25.39 -6.03
CA ALA A 105 6.84 -26.17 -7.15
C ALA A 105 7.87 -26.30 -8.29
N ASN A 106 8.91 -25.47 -8.30
CA ASN A 106 9.95 -25.38 -9.33
C ASN A 106 9.38 -25.08 -10.73
N GLU A 107 8.37 -24.22 -10.79
CA GLU A 107 7.69 -23.82 -12.04
C GLU A 107 7.17 -22.38 -11.96
N PHE A 108 6.86 -21.80 -13.14
CA PHE A 108 6.20 -20.52 -13.20
C PHE A 108 4.70 -20.67 -12.91
N GLN A 109 4.18 -19.84 -12.01
CA GLN A 109 2.78 -19.86 -11.62
C GLN A 109 2.21 -18.43 -11.54
N LEU A 110 0.93 -18.30 -11.89
CA LEU A 110 0.18 -17.05 -11.69
C LEU A 110 -0.16 -16.88 -10.21
N ARG A 111 0.43 -15.87 -9.59
CA ARG A 111 0.33 -15.63 -8.13
C ARG A 111 0.05 -14.17 -7.83
N ASP A 112 -0.37 -13.89 -6.61
CA ASP A 112 -0.49 -12.52 -6.10
C ASP A 112 0.85 -11.80 -6.15
N LYS A 113 0.85 -10.55 -6.62
CA LYS A 113 2.06 -9.73 -6.62
C LYS A 113 2.56 -9.53 -5.19
N PRO A 114 3.85 -9.80 -4.90
CA PRO A 114 4.39 -9.61 -3.55
C PRO A 114 4.36 -8.15 -3.12
N LEU A 115 4.30 -7.92 -1.81
CA LEU A 115 4.30 -6.62 -1.15
C LEU A 115 3.15 -5.68 -1.57
N GLN A 116 2.12 -6.21 -2.24
CA GLN A 116 0.93 -5.49 -2.64
C GLN A 116 -0.19 -5.68 -1.62
N ASN A 117 -0.61 -4.58 -0.99
CA ASN A 117 -1.77 -4.61 -0.09
C ASN A 117 -3.06 -4.97 -0.83
N LYS A 118 -3.80 -5.96 -0.34
CA LYS A 118 -5.08 -6.39 -0.91
C LYS A 118 -6.17 -5.31 -0.82
N PHE A 119 -6.13 -4.48 0.23
CA PHE A 119 -7.03 -3.35 0.35
C PHE A 119 -6.36 -2.16 1.03
N LYS A 120 -6.92 -0.99 0.82
CA LYS A 120 -6.63 0.22 1.58
C LYS A 120 -7.94 0.93 1.91
N GLY A 121 -8.08 1.31 3.17
CA GLY A 121 -9.16 2.17 3.65
C GLY A 121 -8.60 3.48 4.15
N ILE A 122 -9.35 4.56 3.96
CA ILE A 122 -9.01 5.88 4.50
C ILE A 122 -10.28 6.54 5.01
N ILE A 123 -10.20 7.16 6.17
CA ILE A 123 -11.22 8.04 6.72
C ILE A 123 -10.53 9.35 7.06
N THR A 124 -10.96 10.42 6.42
CA THR A 124 -10.47 11.78 6.68
C THR A 124 -11.60 12.61 7.24
N THR A 125 -11.34 13.35 8.30
CA THR A 125 -12.27 14.32 8.87
C THR A 125 -11.56 15.65 9.03
N SER A 126 -12.23 16.73 8.61
CA SER A 126 -11.74 18.09 8.70
C SER A 126 -12.82 18.97 9.30
N TYR A 127 -12.51 19.60 10.41
CA TYR A 127 -13.40 20.55 11.05
C TYR A 127 -12.78 21.94 11.13
N GLN A 128 -13.46 22.91 10.55
CA GLN A 128 -13.10 24.33 10.60
C GLN A 128 -14.11 25.09 11.46
N THR A 129 -13.63 25.81 12.45
CA THR A 129 -14.49 26.61 13.33
C THR A 129 -15.27 27.69 12.56
N PRO A 130 -16.44 28.16 13.05
CA PRO A 130 -17.28 29.13 12.33
C PRO A 130 -16.58 30.42 11.91
N LEU A 131 -15.63 30.89 12.69
CA LEU A 131 -14.80 32.07 12.38
C LEU A 131 -13.56 31.74 11.50
N LYS A 132 -13.42 30.48 11.06
CA LYS A 132 -12.28 29.98 10.25
C LYS A 132 -10.92 30.25 10.88
N THR A 133 -10.87 30.34 12.23
CA THR A 133 -9.63 30.65 12.96
C THR A 133 -8.89 29.39 13.39
N TRP A 134 -9.58 28.24 13.48
CA TRP A 134 -9.00 26.95 13.78
C TRP A 134 -9.48 25.90 12.79
N GLN A 135 -8.57 24.98 12.43
CA GLN A 135 -8.89 23.79 11.66
C GLN A 135 -8.28 22.59 12.35
N PHE A 136 -9.03 21.49 12.37
CA PHE A 136 -8.63 20.22 12.94
C PHE A 136 -8.80 19.16 11.85
N ASP A 137 -7.70 18.53 11.49
CA ASP A 137 -7.66 17.48 10.47
C ASP A 137 -7.24 16.17 11.13
N LEU A 138 -7.94 15.09 10.85
CA LEU A 138 -7.60 13.75 11.30
C LEU A 138 -7.79 12.78 10.14
N THR A 139 -6.80 11.92 9.91
CA THR A 139 -6.84 10.89 8.89
C THR A 139 -6.47 9.55 9.51
N ALA A 140 -7.36 8.57 9.37
CA ALA A 140 -7.10 7.18 9.70
C ALA A 140 -6.93 6.39 8.40
N GLN A 141 -5.81 5.69 8.26
CA GLN A 141 -5.52 4.79 7.15
C GLN A 141 -5.50 3.34 7.66
N PHE A 142 -6.07 2.44 6.87
CA PHE A 142 -6.07 1.00 7.11
C PHE A 142 -5.43 0.34 5.91
N ASN A 143 -4.26 -0.26 6.10
CA ASN A 143 -3.51 -0.95 5.06
C ASN A 143 -3.74 -2.45 5.23
N GLY A 144 -4.25 -3.10 4.21
CA GLY A 144 -4.57 -4.53 4.22
C GLY A 144 -3.34 -5.43 4.16
N PRO A 145 -3.54 -6.74 4.27
CA PRO A 145 -2.46 -7.70 4.14
C PRO A 145 -1.91 -7.75 2.71
N GLY A 146 -0.67 -8.16 2.57
CA GLY A 146 -0.02 -8.44 1.30
C GLY A 146 0.85 -9.68 1.40
N ARG A 147 1.03 -10.37 0.27
CA ARG A 147 1.87 -11.55 0.17
C ARG A 147 3.34 -11.14 0.34
N MET A 148 4.08 -11.90 1.14
CA MET A 148 5.53 -11.80 1.20
C MET A 148 6.15 -12.62 0.06
N PRO A 149 7.32 -12.22 -0.48
CA PRO A 149 8.04 -13.05 -1.44
C PRO A 149 8.37 -14.44 -0.89
N ASP A 150 8.54 -15.41 -1.79
CA ASP A 150 9.05 -16.73 -1.42
C ASP A 150 10.46 -16.60 -0.82
N GLY A 151 10.79 -17.45 0.13
CA GLY A 151 12.06 -17.34 0.84
C GLY A 151 12.08 -16.27 1.94
N PHE A 152 11.01 -15.48 2.12
CA PHE A 152 10.91 -14.62 3.28
C PHE A 152 10.81 -15.47 4.55
N GLU A 153 11.82 -15.37 5.38
CA GLU A 153 11.84 -16.02 6.69
C GLU A 153 11.07 -15.19 7.70
N ARG A 154 9.89 -15.68 8.07
CA ARG A 154 9.07 -15.04 9.09
C ARG A 154 9.83 -15.04 10.43
N PRO A 155 10.07 -13.85 11.05
CA PRO A 155 10.59 -13.79 12.41
C PRO A 155 9.70 -14.57 13.38
N SER A 156 10.26 -15.47 14.14
CA SER A 156 9.51 -16.40 15.01
C SER A 156 8.70 -15.71 16.11
N ASP A 157 9.15 -14.56 16.55
CA ASP A 157 8.56 -13.72 17.60
C ASP A 157 7.61 -12.62 17.07
N SER A 158 7.62 -12.38 15.77
CA SER A 158 6.78 -11.34 15.18
C SER A 158 5.31 -11.78 15.04
N LYS A 159 4.42 -10.93 15.53
CA LYS A 159 2.97 -11.08 15.40
C LYS A 159 2.40 -10.38 14.14
N GLN A 160 3.27 -9.74 13.35
CA GLN A 160 2.87 -8.95 12.17
C GLN A 160 2.64 -9.80 10.92
N TYR A 161 2.92 -11.09 10.98
CA TYR A 161 2.77 -12.01 9.85
C TYR A 161 1.81 -13.15 10.18
N PHE A 162 1.29 -13.78 9.14
CA PHE A 162 0.57 -15.05 9.21
C PHE A 162 0.91 -15.90 7.99
N THR A 163 0.66 -17.21 8.10
CA THR A 163 0.84 -18.16 7.02
C THR A 163 -0.53 -18.73 6.66
N ASP A 164 -0.84 -18.78 5.37
CA ASP A 164 -2.08 -19.37 4.90
C ASP A 164 -2.01 -20.92 4.84
N ALA A 165 -3.10 -21.55 4.41
CA ALA A 165 -3.17 -23.02 4.31
C ALA A 165 -2.22 -23.62 3.26
N SER A 166 -1.73 -22.83 2.32
CA SER A 166 -0.76 -23.25 1.29
C SER A 166 0.70 -23.10 1.74
N GLY A 167 0.94 -22.55 2.95
CA GLY A 167 2.27 -22.25 3.45
C GLY A 167 2.81 -20.89 3.05
N GLN A 168 2.02 -20.08 2.29
CA GLN A 168 2.44 -18.76 1.88
C GLN A 168 2.38 -17.75 3.04
N VAL A 169 3.43 -16.97 3.20
CA VAL A 169 3.51 -15.92 4.24
C VAL A 169 2.90 -14.61 3.74
N TYR A 170 2.13 -13.98 4.61
CA TYR A 170 1.53 -12.66 4.42
C TYR A 170 1.87 -11.76 5.60
N HIS A 171 2.07 -10.46 5.34
CA HIS A 171 2.00 -9.49 6.42
C HIS A 171 0.54 -9.21 6.77
N LYS A 172 0.26 -8.85 8.02
CA LYS A 172 -1.07 -8.48 8.49
C LYS A 172 -1.42 -7.06 8.09
N TRP A 173 -2.72 -6.72 8.23
CA TRP A 173 -3.18 -5.35 8.12
C TRP A 173 -2.62 -4.48 9.26
N TYR A 174 -2.48 -3.18 9.01
CA TYR A 174 -2.03 -2.22 10.00
C TYR A 174 -2.70 -0.86 9.82
N PRO A 175 -3.00 -0.14 10.94
CA PRO A 175 -3.53 1.21 10.91
C PRO A 175 -2.41 2.25 10.96
N GLN A 176 -2.68 3.41 10.37
CA GLN A 176 -1.91 4.64 10.59
C GLN A 176 -2.87 5.77 10.91
N LEU A 177 -2.52 6.60 11.89
CA LEU A 177 -3.28 7.77 12.25
C LEU A 177 -2.42 9.02 12.08
N LEU A 178 -2.98 10.02 11.38
CA LEU A 178 -2.34 11.30 11.14
C LEU A 178 -3.29 12.40 11.63
N GLY A 179 -2.73 13.45 12.21
CA GLY A 179 -3.54 14.57 12.69
C GLY A 179 -2.81 15.89 12.60
N GLN A 180 -3.56 16.97 12.39
CA GLN A 180 -3.02 18.32 12.36
C GLN A 180 -4.01 19.30 12.98
N VAL A 181 -3.49 20.26 13.70
CA VAL A 181 -4.24 21.43 14.18
C VAL A 181 -3.60 22.65 13.59
N THR A 182 -4.41 23.50 12.95
CA THR A 182 -3.96 24.74 12.32
C THR A 182 -4.69 25.92 12.96
N LYS A 183 -3.94 26.94 13.35
CA LYS A 183 -4.44 28.24 13.79
C LYS A 183 -4.21 29.25 12.69
N TYR A 184 -5.29 29.87 12.22
CA TYR A 184 -5.23 30.96 11.24
C TYR A 184 -5.28 32.31 11.93
N PHE A 185 -4.41 33.19 11.53
CA PHE A 185 -4.40 34.61 11.85
C PHE A 185 -4.73 35.41 10.57
N ARG A 186 -4.75 36.72 10.63
CA ARG A 186 -5.16 37.53 9.50
C ARG A 186 -4.24 37.39 8.26
N THR A 187 -2.95 37.24 8.47
CA THR A 187 -1.91 37.25 7.42
C THR A 187 -1.00 36.04 7.43
N TRP A 188 -1.10 35.18 8.44
CA TRP A 188 -0.26 33.99 8.62
C TRP A 188 -1.02 32.90 9.36
N SER A 189 -0.49 31.69 9.36
CA SER A 189 -1.02 30.57 10.12
C SER A 189 0.12 29.82 10.80
N ILE A 190 -0.21 29.09 11.85
CA ILE A 190 0.69 28.14 12.49
C ILE A 190 -0.02 26.79 12.57
N TYR A 191 0.71 25.72 12.36
CA TYR A 191 0.17 24.38 12.50
C TYR A 191 1.11 23.47 13.29
N LEU A 192 0.51 22.52 13.98
CA LEU A 192 1.17 21.39 14.63
C LEU A 192 0.52 20.12 14.12
N GLY A 193 1.32 19.20 13.62
CA GLY A 193 0.83 17.92 13.13
C GLY A 193 1.66 16.74 13.62
N ALA A 194 1.06 15.58 13.54
CA ALA A 194 1.68 14.30 13.87
C ALA A 194 1.37 13.26 12.80
N GLU A 195 2.38 12.49 12.41
CA GLU A 195 2.27 11.34 11.53
C GLU A 195 2.51 10.06 12.30
N ASN A 196 1.89 8.99 11.82
CA ASN A 196 1.99 7.65 12.42
C ASN A 196 1.73 7.66 13.94
N MET A 197 0.65 8.34 14.38
CA MET A 197 0.28 8.46 15.81
C MET A 197 -0.02 7.09 16.45
N THR A 198 -0.29 6.06 15.65
CA THR A 198 -0.41 4.67 16.10
C THR A 198 0.92 4.07 16.51
N ASN A 199 2.02 4.73 16.18
CA ASN A 199 3.40 4.26 16.38
C ASN A 199 3.66 2.86 15.80
N PHE A 200 2.93 2.50 14.75
CA PHE A 200 3.12 1.21 14.10
C PHE A 200 4.41 1.24 13.27
N THR A 201 5.27 0.26 13.49
CA THR A 201 6.49 0.06 12.70
C THR A 201 6.60 -1.41 12.30
N GLN A 202 7.21 -1.65 11.15
CA GLN A 202 7.51 -3.01 10.72
C GLN A 202 8.60 -3.62 11.62
N ASP A 203 8.37 -4.85 12.08
CA ASP A 203 9.39 -5.63 12.77
C ASP A 203 10.48 -6.06 11.78
N ASN A 204 11.74 -5.80 12.10
CA ASN A 204 12.89 -6.20 11.29
C ASN A 204 12.76 -5.84 9.80
N PRO A 205 12.64 -4.53 9.45
CA PRO A 205 12.41 -4.09 8.08
C PRO A 205 13.59 -4.40 7.14
N ILE A 206 14.77 -4.57 7.70
CA ILE A 206 15.99 -4.95 6.99
C ILE A 206 16.46 -6.29 7.53
N VAL A 207 16.60 -7.26 6.65
CA VAL A 207 17.08 -8.61 6.96
C VAL A 207 18.59 -8.66 6.77
N GLY A 208 19.30 -9.47 7.56
CA GLY A 208 20.74 -9.66 7.46
C GLY A 208 21.38 -10.00 8.80
N GLU A 209 22.65 -10.37 8.76
CA GLU A 209 23.44 -10.61 9.96
C GLU A 209 23.54 -9.32 10.79
N ARG A 210 23.39 -9.46 12.10
CA ARG A 210 23.47 -8.32 13.03
C ARG A 210 24.83 -8.29 13.71
N GLN A 211 25.49 -7.15 13.63
CA GLN A 211 26.73 -6.87 14.32
C GLN A 211 26.56 -5.60 15.20
N GLY A 212 26.77 -5.72 16.50
CA GLY A 212 26.61 -4.60 17.42
C GLY A 212 25.20 -4.00 17.48
N GLY A 213 24.15 -4.82 17.17
CA GLY A 213 22.75 -4.38 17.16
C GLY A 213 22.27 -3.80 15.83
N PHE A 214 23.16 -3.56 14.89
CA PHE A 214 22.84 -3.09 13.54
C PHE A 214 22.97 -4.20 12.52
N VAL A 215 22.15 -4.13 11.45
CA VAL A 215 22.30 -5.06 10.32
C VAL A 215 23.57 -4.69 9.55
N ASN A 216 24.44 -5.66 9.33
CA ASN A 216 25.66 -5.45 8.54
C ASN A 216 25.30 -5.34 7.04
N PRO A 217 25.49 -4.17 6.39
CA PRO A 217 25.16 -4.00 4.99
C PRO A 217 26.09 -4.77 4.04
N GLU A 218 27.24 -5.25 4.53
CA GLU A 218 28.18 -6.07 3.77
C GLU A 218 27.90 -7.57 3.88
N SER A 219 26.91 -7.95 4.70
CA SER A 219 26.50 -9.34 4.86
C SER A 219 25.90 -9.86 3.55
N ALA A 220 26.24 -11.09 3.18
CA ALA A 220 25.65 -11.78 2.03
C ALA A 220 24.13 -11.98 2.17
N SER A 221 23.59 -11.90 3.38
CA SER A 221 22.15 -12.00 3.68
C SER A 221 21.46 -10.64 3.79
N TYR A 222 22.17 -9.52 3.52
CA TYR A 222 21.56 -8.19 3.60
C TYR A 222 20.45 -8.02 2.56
N ASP A 223 19.23 -7.73 3.03
CA ASP A 223 18.08 -7.46 2.18
C ASP A 223 17.22 -6.32 2.77
N ALA A 224 17.07 -5.24 2.02
CA ALA A 224 16.22 -4.10 2.32
C ALA A 224 14.99 -4.04 1.41
N SER A 225 14.73 -5.05 0.56
CA SER A 225 13.61 -5.07 -0.38
C SER A 225 12.27 -5.49 0.25
N MET A 226 12.30 -6.03 1.48
CA MET A 226 11.14 -6.58 2.17
C MET A 226 10.37 -5.57 3.03
N ILE A 227 10.49 -4.28 2.70
CA ILE A 227 9.81 -3.20 3.44
C ILE A 227 8.38 -3.07 2.91
N TRP A 228 7.40 -3.26 3.78
CA TRP A 228 5.96 -3.19 3.46
C TRP A 228 5.19 -2.19 4.34
N ALA A 229 5.78 -1.72 5.44
CA ALA A 229 5.17 -0.81 6.41
C ALA A 229 6.15 0.28 6.86
N PRO A 230 5.72 1.28 7.63
CA PRO A 230 6.60 2.29 8.16
C PRO A 230 7.78 1.70 8.95
N ILE A 231 8.97 2.23 8.69
CA ILE A 231 10.19 1.88 9.42
C ILE A 231 10.49 2.85 10.57
N HIS A 232 9.79 3.98 10.59
CA HIS A 232 9.87 4.99 11.65
C HIS A 232 8.57 5.09 12.41
N GLY A 233 8.65 5.28 13.73
CA GLY A 233 7.52 5.54 14.59
C GLY A 233 6.86 6.91 14.33
N TRP A 234 6.16 7.43 15.32
CA TRP A 234 5.48 8.72 15.21
C TRP A 234 6.46 9.88 14.94
N LYS A 235 6.00 10.86 14.19
CA LYS A 235 6.74 12.09 13.88
C LYS A 235 5.87 13.29 14.21
N LEU A 236 6.50 14.32 14.78
CA LEU A 236 5.87 15.63 14.97
C LEU A 236 6.48 16.64 13.99
N TYR A 237 5.64 17.54 13.50
CA TYR A 237 6.07 18.66 12.66
C TYR A 237 5.32 19.93 13.04
N LEU A 238 5.99 21.07 12.87
CA LEU A 238 5.49 22.40 13.18
C LEU A 238 5.85 23.34 12.02
N GLY A 239 4.96 24.24 11.68
CA GLY A 239 5.21 25.25 10.65
C GLY A 239 4.31 26.47 10.81
#